data_b4e340a990afe41c00704fa9bfb1d0a1
#
_entry.id   b4e340a990afe41c00704fa9bfb1d0a1
#
_cell.length_a   1.000
_cell.length_b   1.000
_cell.length_c   1.000
_cell.angle_alpha   90.00
_cell.angle_beta   90.00
_cell.angle_gamma   90.00
#
_symmetry.space_group_name_H-M   'P 1'
#
loop_
_entity.id
_entity.type
_entity.pdbx_description
1 polymer ?
#
loop_
_entity_poly.entity_id
_entity_poly.type
_entity_poly.pdbx_seq_one_letter_code
_entity_poly.pdbx_strand_id
1 'polypeptide(L)'
;MSRPHLRVAAAVVAVLLTAPFVVRAQAAPPPGQGIAFDRAKGNCLACHTMRGGDVPSNVGPELADMKARFPDRADLVAILTNEEARNPQTIMPPFGRNQILDAHEIQQIIDFLYTL
;
A
#
# COMPACT_ATOMS: atom_id res chain seq x y z
N MET A 1 58.88 16.88 -58.62
CA MET A 1 58.79 15.77 -57.66
C MET A 1 57.69 16.13 -56.64
N SER A 2 56.44 15.71 -56.94
CA SER A 2 55.26 16.01 -56.13
C SER A 2 54.92 14.80 -55.25
N ARG A 3 54.88 15.02 -53.94
CA ARG A 3 54.51 13.97 -52.95
C ARG A 3 53.00 13.95 -52.82
N PRO A 4 52.31 12.81 -52.89
CA PRO A 4 50.88 12.69 -52.59
C PRO A 4 50.66 12.68 -51.12
N HIS A 5 49.80 13.55 -50.61
CA HIS A 5 49.31 13.57 -49.22
C HIS A 5 48.19 12.53 -49.07
N LEU A 6 48.50 11.45 -48.37
CA LEU A 6 47.54 10.41 -47.99
C LEU A 6 46.64 10.95 -46.87
N ARG A 7 45.38 11.26 -47.20
CA ARG A 7 44.36 11.67 -46.20
C ARG A 7 43.74 10.40 -45.59
N VAL A 8 44.10 10.10 -44.34
CA VAL A 8 43.46 9.06 -43.57
C VAL A 8 42.17 9.65 -42.99
N ALA A 9 41.01 9.24 -43.50
CA ALA A 9 39.73 9.59 -42.96
C ALA A 9 39.44 8.65 -41.75
N ALA A 10 39.50 9.18 -40.56
CA ALA A 10 39.08 8.47 -39.33
C ALA A 10 37.55 8.44 -39.23
N ALA A 11 36.96 7.27 -39.48
CA ALA A 11 35.55 7.03 -39.26
C ALA A 11 35.30 6.82 -37.76
N VAL A 12 34.65 7.80 -37.12
CA VAL A 12 34.20 7.66 -35.75
C VAL A 12 32.88 6.90 -35.75
N VAL A 13 32.93 5.63 -35.36
CA VAL A 13 31.71 4.82 -35.14
C VAL A 13 31.14 5.17 -33.77
N ALA A 14 30.05 5.94 -33.76
CA ALA A 14 29.28 6.21 -32.54
C ALA A 14 28.41 5.00 -32.22
N VAL A 15 28.81 4.18 -31.25
CA VAL A 15 28.02 3.11 -30.71
C VAL A 15 27.00 3.71 -29.75
N LEU A 16 25.75 3.87 -30.20
CA LEU A 16 24.60 4.22 -29.36
C LEU A 16 24.25 3.02 -28.48
N LEU A 17 24.66 3.09 -27.21
CA LEU A 17 24.23 2.14 -26.17
C LEU A 17 22.76 2.42 -25.84
N THR A 18 21.84 1.71 -26.49
CA THR A 18 20.43 1.70 -26.11
C THR A 18 20.27 0.80 -24.89
N ALA A 19 20.34 1.37 -23.70
CA ALA A 19 19.98 0.64 -22.47
C ALA A 19 18.48 0.34 -22.49
N PRO A 20 18.04 -0.91 -22.29
CA PRO A 20 16.62 -1.21 -22.19
C PRO A 20 16.06 -0.53 -20.93
N PHE A 21 15.09 0.36 -21.11
CA PHE A 21 14.32 0.95 -20.00
C PHE A 21 13.42 -0.16 -19.46
N VAL A 22 13.84 -0.81 -18.37
CA VAL A 22 13.01 -1.78 -17.66
C VAL A 22 11.95 -0.98 -16.89
N VAL A 23 10.78 -0.81 -17.49
CA VAL A 23 9.60 -0.28 -16.80
C VAL A 23 9.17 -1.33 -15.77
N ARG A 24 9.51 -1.09 -14.51
CA ARG A 24 9.06 -1.91 -13.42
C ARG A 24 7.58 -1.62 -13.21
N ALA A 25 6.71 -2.54 -13.63
CA ALA A 25 5.29 -2.45 -13.34
C ALA A 25 5.12 -2.48 -11.81
N GLN A 26 4.68 -1.37 -11.23
CA GLN A 26 4.32 -1.33 -9.82
C GLN A 26 3.00 -2.10 -9.68
N ALA A 27 2.99 -3.11 -8.81
CA ALA A 27 1.76 -3.81 -8.49
C ALA A 27 0.72 -2.81 -7.96
N ALA A 28 -0.51 -2.91 -8.46
CA ALA A 28 -1.60 -2.09 -7.95
C ALA A 28 -1.77 -2.34 -6.45
N PRO A 29 -2.10 -1.31 -5.66
CA PRO A 29 -2.35 -1.50 -4.23
C PRO A 29 -3.51 -2.49 -4.04
N PRO A 30 -3.50 -3.29 -2.95
CA PRO A 30 -4.58 -4.21 -2.68
C PRO A 30 -5.90 -3.45 -2.52
N PRO A 31 -7.05 -4.00 -2.99
CA PRO A 31 -8.35 -3.32 -2.94
C PRO A 31 -8.72 -2.81 -1.55
N GLY A 32 -8.40 -3.55 -0.50
CA GLY A 32 -8.66 -3.17 0.88
C GLY A 32 -7.92 -1.91 1.33
N GLN A 33 -6.77 -1.59 0.76
CA GLN A 33 -6.06 -0.34 1.07
C GLN A 33 -6.88 0.88 0.67
N GLY A 34 -7.48 0.86 -0.52
CA GLY A 34 -8.34 1.95 -0.97
C GLY A 34 -9.53 2.16 -0.04
N ILE A 35 -10.19 1.09 0.39
CA ILE A 35 -11.33 1.15 1.32
C ILE A 35 -10.88 1.68 2.69
N ALA A 36 -9.76 1.18 3.22
CA ALA A 36 -9.22 1.60 4.51
C ALA A 36 -8.84 3.10 4.53
N PHE A 37 -8.35 3.64 3.43
CA PHE A 37 -7.90 5.03 3.32
C PHE A 37 -9.02 5.99 2.89
N ASP A 38 -10.11 5.48 2.32
CA ASP A 38 -11.25 6.29 1.91
C ASP A 38 -11.93 6.92 3.14
N ARG A 39 -11.97 8.26 3.16
CA ARG A 39 -12.58 9.04 4.24
C ARG A 39 -14.08 8.82 4.38
N ALA A 40 -14.75 8.40 3.32
CA ALA A 40 -16.19 8.08 3.31
C ALA A 40 -16.48 6.62 3.71
N LYS A 41 -15.44 5.80 3.88
CA LYS A 41 -15.53 4.37 4.22
C LYS A 41 -14.77 4.07 5.52
N GLY A 42 -13.65 3.36 5.42
CA GLY A 42 -12.87 2.95 6.59
C GLY A 42 -12.25 4.11 7.35
N ASN A 43 -11.70 5.10 6.65
CA ASN A 43 -11.03 6.28 7.22
C ASN A 43 -10.01 5.94 8.32
N CYS A 44 -9.33 4.80 8.17
CA CYS A 44 -8.46 4.23 9.20
C CYS A 44 -7.28 5.15 9.56
N LEU A 45 -6.80 5.95 8.58
CA LEU A 45 -5.70 6.90 8.78
C LEU A 45 -6.06 8.06 9.73
N ALA A 46 -7.36 8.31 9.98
CA ALA A 46 -7.75 9.31 10.97
C ALA A 46 -7.26 8.96 12.38
N CYS A 47 -7.11 7.67 12.68
CA CYS A 47 -6.76 7.19 14.01
C CYS A 47 -5.49 6.34 14.06
N HIS A 48 -5.12 5.67 12.97
CA HIS A 48 -4.02 4.71 12.94
C HIS A 48 -2.90 5.16 12.01
N THR A 49 -1.66 5.00 12.46
CA THR A 49 -0.48 4.99 11.58
C THR A 49 -0.35 3.63 10.93
N MET A 50 -0.10 3.60 9.61
CA MET A 50 0.18 2.37 8.87
C MET A 50 0.97 2.66 7.60
N ARG A 51 1.68 1.64 7.09
CA ARG A 51 2.48 1.76 5.86
C ARG A 51 1.61 2.17 4.67
N GLY A 52 2.08 3.14 3.92
CA GLY A 52 1.36 3.69 2.77
C GLY A 52 0.42 4.84 3.10
N GLY A 53 0.21 5.14 4.39
CA GLY A 53 -0.46 6.35 4.84
C GLY A 53 0.46 7.57 4.79
N ASP A 54 -0.11 8.73 4.58
CA ASP A 54 0.59 10.01 4.41
C ASP A 54 0.66 10.83 5.72
N VAL A 55 -0.17 10.51 6.70
CA VAL A 55 -0.25 11.23 7.97
C VAL A 55 -0.16 10.25 9.14
N PRO A 56 0.82 10.41 10.04
CA PRO A 56 0.88 9.62 11.27
C PRO A 56 -0.24 10.03 12.21
N SER A 57 -0.86 9.06 12.89
CA SER A 57 -1.84 9.29 13.95
C SER A 57 -1.51 8.41 15.15
N ASN A 58 -1.80 8.93 16.34
CA ASN A 58 -1.59 8.25 17.63
C ASN A 58 -2.90 8.07 18.42
N VAL A 59 -4.04 8.25 17.80
CA VAL A 59 -5.35 8.04 18.43
C VAL A 59 -5.59 6.55 18.67
N GLY A 60 -5.27 5.72 17.69
CA GLY A 60 -5.23 4.27 17.80
C GLY A 60 -3.80 3.73 17.71
N PRO A 61 -3.59 2.43 17.99
CA PRO A 61 -2.28 1.81 17.83
C PRO A 61 -1.84 1.80 16.38
N GLU A 62 -0.51 1.81 16.15
CA GLU A 62 0.05 1.57 14.84
C GLU A 62 -0.36 0.19 14.32
N LEU A 63 -0.76 0.12 13.04
CA LEU A 63 -1.12 -1.11 12.35
C LEU A 63 0.10 -1.63 11.59
N ALA A 64 0.90 -2.43 12.27
CA ALA A 64 2.07 -3.13 11.77
C ALA A 64 2.09 -4.56 12.30
N ASP A 65 2.76 -5.46 11.59
CA ASP A 65 2.89 -6.88 11.96
C ASP A 65 1.51 -7.56 12.21
N MET A 66 0.49 -7.14 11.48
CA MET A 66 -0.90 -7.50 11.78
C MET A 66 -1.14 -9.01 11.70
N LYS A 67 -0.50 -9.71 10.76
CA LYS A 67 -0.63 -11.17 10.65
C LYS A 67 -0.04 -11.92 11.86
N ALA A 68 1.04 -11.41 12.43
CA ALA A 68 1.66 -11.99 13.62
C ALA A 68 0.86 -11.67 14.90
N ARG A 69 0.31 -10.46 14.99
CA ARG A 69 -0.49 -10.01 16.14
C ARG A 69 -1.88 -10.63 16.19
N PHE A 70 -2.47 -10.89 15.03
CA PHE A 70 -3.81 -11.46 14.86
C PHE A 70 -3.73 -12.64 13.88
N PRO A 71 -3.17 -13.78 14.31
CA PRO A 71 -3.05 -14.97 13.45
C PRO A 71 -4.40 -15.56 13.06
N ASP A 72 -5.41 -15.44 13.93
CA ASP A 72 -6.78 -15.79 13.61
C ASP A 72 -7.50 -14.61 12.95
N ARG A 73 -7.91 -14.81 11.71
CA ARG A 73 -8.64 -13.81 10.93
C ARG A 73 -9.97 -13.42 11.59
N ALA A 74 -10.60 -14.34 12.32
CA ALA A 74 -11.86 -14.10 13.00
C ALA A 74 -11.76 -12.96 14.03
N ASP A 75 -10.61 -12.78 14.68
CA ASP A 75 -10.38 -11.68 15.62
C ASP A 75 -10.50 -10.32 14.93
N LEU A 76 -9.88 -10.16 13.76
CA LEU A 76 -9.98 -8.91 12.99
C LEU A 76 -11.39 -8.69 12.43
N VAL A 77 -12.09 -9.75 12.03
CA VAL A 77 -13.50 -9.65 11.64
C VAL A 77 -14.33 -9.14 12.80
N ALA A 78 -14.16 -9.69 14.02
CA ALA A 78 -14.89 -9.25 15.20
C ALA A 78 -14.58 -7.79 15.55
N ILE A 79 -13.31 -7.38 15.53
CA ILE A 79 -12.85 -6.01 15.79
C ILE A 79 -13.49 -5.04 14.81
N LEU A 80 -13.37 -5.28 13.51
CA LEU A 80 -13.93 -4.40 12.48
C LEU A 80 -15.46 -4.40 12.46
N THR A 81 -16.07 -5.50 12.87
CA THR A 81 -17.54 -5.55 12.98
C THR A 81 -18.03 -4.73 14.16
N ASN A 82 -17.44 -4.94 15.33
CA ASN A 82 -17.88 -4.24 16.55
C ASN A 82 -16.84 -4.31 17.68
N GLU A 83 -15.86 -3.43 17.69
CA GLU A 83 -14.84 -3.37 18.74
C GLU A 83 -15.43 -3.03 20.12
N GLU A 84 -16.57 -2.33 20.20
CA GLU A 84 -17.23 -2.02 21.46
C GLU A 84 -17.59 -3.28 22.26
N ALA A 85 -17.83 -4.41 21.60
CA ALA A 85 -18.11 -5.69 22.27
C ALA A 85 -16.89 -6.20 23.05
N ARG A 86 -15.66 -5.89 22.60
CA ARG A 86 -14.40 -6.28 23.25
C ARG A 86 -13.91 -5.20 24.23
N ASN A 87 -13.99 -3.95 23.78
CA ASN A 87 -13.54 -2.78 24.51
C ASN A 87 -14.63 -1.72 24.52
N PRO A 88 -15.49 -1.69 25.56
CA PRO A 88 -16.57 -0.70 25.66
C PRO A 88 -16.09 0.77 25.73
N GLN A 89 -14.80 1.00 25.96
CA GLN A 89 -14.21 2.35 26.01
C GLN A 89 -13.62 2.77 24.65
N THR A 90 -13.73 1.94 23.62
CA THR A 90 -13.19 2.26 22.31
C THR A 90 -13.92 3.43 21.66
N ILE A 91 -13.15 4.24 20.93
CA ILE A 91 -13.70 5.25 20.02
C ILE A 91 -13.69 4.76 18.56
N MET A 92 -13.19 3.54 18.32
CA MET A 92 -13.20 2.92 17.00
C MET A 92 -14.64 2.65 16.58
N PRO A 93 -15.07 3.13 15.40
CA PRO A 93 -16.46 2.90 14.96
C PRO A 93 -16.76 1.40 14.79
N PRO A 94 -17.96 0.96 15.13
CA PRO A 94 -18.41 -0.41 14.88
C PRO A 94 -18.82 -0.57 13.40
N PHE A 95 -17.84 -0.66 12.53
CA PHE A 95 -17.99 -0.55 11.07
C PHE A 95 -19.03 -1.51 10.49
N GLY A 96 -18.98 -2.78 10.87
CA GLY A 96 -19.93 -3.78 10.38
C GLY A 96 -21.32 -3.62 11.02
N ARG A 97 -21.38 -3.44 12.34
CA ARG A 97 -22.67 -3.28 13.05
C ARG A 97 -23.46 -2.08 12.53
N ASN A 98 -22.79 -0.98 12.25
CA ASN A 98 -23.43 0.24 11.77
C ASN A 98 -23.49 0.32 10.23
N GLN A 99 -23.15 -0.76 9.53
CA GLN A 99 -23.18 -0.86 8.06
C GLN A 99 -22.35 0.22 7.35
N ILE A 100 -21.28 0.71 7.98
CA ILE A 100 -20.32 1.62 7.37
C ILE A 100 -19.50 0.84 6.33
N LEU A 101 -19.16 -0.40 6.67
CA LEU A 101 -18.50 -1.39 5.80
C LEU A 101 -19.38 -2.63 5.73
N ASP A 102 -19.50 -3.20 4.54
CA ASP A 102 -20.12 -4.51 4.39
C ASP A 102 -19.12 -5.64 4.70
N ALA A 103 -19.63 -6.88 4.74
CA ALA A 103 -18.81 -8.04 5.09
C ALA A 103 -17.67 -8.29 4.08
N HIS A 104 -17.88 -7.98 2.80
CA HIS A 104 -16.85 -8.15 1.77
C HIS A 104 -15.76 -7.08 1.91
N GLU A 105 -16.14 -5.83 2.14
CA GLU A 105 -15.21 -4.72 2.39
C GLU A 105 -14.34 -5.00 3.63
N ILE A 106 -14.93 -5.55 4.70
CA ILE A 106 -14.18 -5.97 5.90
C ILE A 106 -13.14 -7.02 5.53
N GLN A 107 -13.49 -8.03 4.72
CA GLN A 107 -12.53 -9.05 4.30
C GLN A 107 -11.38 -8.46 3.47
N GLN A 108 -11.68 -7.54 2.55
CA GLN A 108 -10.65 -6.87 1.75
C GLN A 108 -9.71 -6.02 2.62
N ILE A 109 -10.24 -5.31 3.61
CA ILE A 109 -9.42 -4.55 4.56
C ILE A 109 -8.50 -5.49 5.33
N ILE A 110 -8.98 -6.64 5.81
CA ILE A 110 -8.14 -7.61 6.52
C ILE A 110 -7.04 -8.15 5.61
N ASP A 111 -7.33 -8.43 4.34
CA ASP A 111 -6.31 -8.84 3.37
C ASP A 111 -5.21 -7.78 3.25
N PHE A 112 -5.58 -6.51 3.20
CA PHE A 112 -4.62 -5.41 3.20
C PHE A 112 -3.85 -5.34 4.53
N LEU A 113 -4.52 -5.39 5.67
CA LEU A 113 -3.87 -5.35 7.00
C LEU A 113 -2.82 -6.46 7.15
N TYR A 114 -3.05 -7.62 6.59
CA TYR A 114 -2.10 -8.74 6.62
C TYR A 114 -0.86 -8.53 5.74
N THR A 115 -0.80 -7.47 4.97
CA THR A 115 0.40 -7.06 4.24
C THR A 115 1.29 -6.08 5.02
N LEU A 116 0.81 -5.58 6.15
CA LEU A 116 1.48 -4.58 6.97
C LEU A 116 2.49 -5.18 7.93
#